data_5c612d8d57a1285f3b68b46deab2a3e2
#
_entry.id   5c612d8d57a1285f3b68b46deab2a3e2
#
_cell.length_a   1.000
_cell.length_b   1.000
_cell.length_c   1.000
_cell.angle_alpha   90.00
_cell.angle_beta   90.00
_cell.angle_gamma   90.00
#
_symmetry.space_group_name_H-M   'P 1'
#
loop_
_entity.id
_entity.type
_entity.pdbx_description
1 polymer ?
#
loop_
_entity_poly.entity_id
_entity_poly.type
_entity_poly.pdbx_seq_one_letter_code
_entity_poly.pdbx_strand_id
1 'polypeptide(L)'
;MNQQPKQEWIKEHPFIKGYKYLPIERIEYLLKTIFKRYRIEITGQGTSFNGVWVTVRIHYLHPITGEWDYHDGIGATQLQTAKGTSPADLGNINNGALSMAFPMAKTIAIKDAADHFGKLFGADLNRKDVISYELDLTLIELTPDHPNWLKVKEAVNSGKFTVEQVRSKYELSNDNEILLCSN
;
A
#
# COMPACT_ATOMS: atom_id res chain seq x y z
N MET A 1 5.98 3.77 -0.16
CA MET A 1 6.01 3.06 1.14
C MET A 1 6.51 1.62 1.02
N ASN A 2 7.60 1.43 0.26
CA ASN A 2 8.18 0.09 -0.02
C ASN A 2 9.08 -0.46 1.11
N GLN A 3 9.27 0.30 2.20
CA GLN A 3 10.04 -0.12 3.35
C GLN A 3 9.27 -1.19 4.14
N GLN A 4 9.96 -2.23 4.60
CA GLN A 4 9.38 -3.23 5.49
C GLN A 4 9.06 -2.63 6.87
N PRO A 5 8.02 -3.09 7.55
CA PRO A 5 7.76 -2.70 8.92
C PRO A 5 8.87 -3.21 9.85
N LYS A 6 9.05 -2.55 10.99
CA LYS A 6 10.00 -3.01 12.00
C LYS A 6 9.66 -4.43 12.44
N GLN A 7 10.67 -5.29 12.53
CA GLN A 7 10.48 -6.71 12.88
C GLN A 7 9.76 -6.88 14.23
N GLU A 8 10.00 -6.00 15.20
CA GLU A 8 9.35 -6.00 16.51
C GLU A 8 7.84 -5.71 16.47
N TRP A 9 7.34 -5.12 15.37
CA TRP A 9 5.92 -4.83 15.17
C TRP A 9 5.15 -5.99 14.56
N ILE A 10 5.86 -6.91 13.93
CA ILE A 10 5.26 -8.07 13.26
C ILE A 10 4.89 -9.11 14.32
N LYS A 11 3.66 -9.57 14.30
CA LYS A 11 3.16 -10.63 15.17
C LYS A 11 2.81 -11.87 14.34
N GLU A 12 2.93 -13.04 14.95
CA GLU A 12 2.45 -14.29 14.38
C GLU A 12 1.02 -14.56 14.86
N HIS A 13 0.18 -15.06 13.95
CA HIS A 13 -1.22 -15.35 14.28
C HIS A 13 -1.31 -16.55 15.23
N PRO A 14 -2.07 -16.45 16.36
CA PRO A 14 -2.05 -17.47 17.40
C PRO A 14 -2.60 -18.83 16.95
N PHE A 15 -3.45 -18.85 15.91
CA PHE A 15 -4.11 -20.08 15.43
C PHE A 15 -3.67 -20.51 14.04
N ILE A 16 -2.94 -19.67 13.29
CA ILE A 16 -2.48 -19.98 11.94
C ILE A 16 -0.96 -19.91 11.94
N LYS A 17 -0.34 -21.09 12.03
CA LYS A 17 1.13 -21.22 12.07
C LYS A 17 1.79 -20.55 10.88
N GLY A 18 2.76 -19.67 11.13
CA GLY A 18 3.53 -18.99 10.11
C GLY A 18 2.82 -17.79 9.47
N TYR A 19 1.56 -17.51 9.82
CA TYR A 19 0.85 -16.33 9.33
C TYR A 19 1.24 -15.10 10.15
N LYS A 20 1.81 -14.12 9.50
CA LYS A 20 2.30 -12.87 10.10
C LYS A 20 1.33 -11.72 9.84
N TYR A 21 1.24 -10.80 10.78
CA TYR A 21 0.39 -9.62 10.63
C TYR A 21 0.93 -8.43 11.43
N LEU A 22 0.51 -7.22 11.04
CA LEU A 22 0.66 -6.03 11.87
C LEU A 22 -0.58 -5.88 12.76
N PRO A 23 -0.42 -5.68 14.08
CA PRO A 23 -1.50 -5.30 14.95
C PRO A 23 -2.15 -3.99 14.51
N ILE A 24 -3.47 -3.85 14.76
CA ILE A 24 -4.24 -2.69 14.31
C ILE A 24 -3.70 -1.37 14.88
N GLU A 25 -3.21 -1.37 16.11
CA GLU A 25 -2.62 -0.20 16.76
C GLU A 25 -1.36 0.31 16.04
N ARG A 26 -0.63 -0.57 15.35
CA ARG A 26 0.54 -0.18 14.52
C ARG A 26 0.09 0.43 13.20
N ILE A 27 -0.96 -0.08 12.60
CA ILE A 27 -1.55 0.48 11.39
C ILE A 27 -2.10 1.88 11.67
N GLU A 28 -2.87 2.04 12.75
CA GLU A 28 -3.41 3.35 13.16
C GLU A 28 -2.29 4.35 13.51
N TYR A 29 -1.21 3.88 14.16
CA TYR A 29 -0.02 4.69 14.40
C TYR A 29 0.62 5.17 13.10
N LEU A 30 0.79 4.29 12.12
CA LEU A 30 1.34 4.63 10.81
C LEU A 30 0.46 5.62 10.05
N LEU A 31 -0.87 5.39 10.03
CA LEU A 31 -1.83 6.30 9.41
C LEU A 31 -1.71 7.71 10.02
N LYS A 32 -1.67 7.80 11.36
CA LYS A 32 -1.53 9.07 12.08
C LYS A 32 -0.20 9.76 11.85
N THR A 33 0.88 8.98 11.70
CA THR A 33 2.24 9.52 11.53
C THR A 33 2.49 10.00 10.11
N ILE A 34 2.06 9.23 9.12
CA ILE A 34 2.34 9.48 7.71
C ILE A 34 1.32 10.45 7.11
N PHE A 35 0.03 10.17 7.36
CA PHE A 35 -1.07 10.99 6.87
C PHE A 35 -1.57 11.89 8.00
N LYS A 36 -1.10 13.10 8.07
CA LYS A 36 -1.50 14.09 9.09
C LYS A 36 -3.02 14.30 9.16
N ARG A 37 -3.73 14.04 8.04
CA ARG A 37 -5.18 14.09 7.92
C ARG A 37 -5.67 12.82 7.26
N TYR A 38 -6.44 12.02 7.99
CA TYR A 38 -7.09 10.82 7.50
C TYR A 38 -8.43 10.63 8.22
N ARG A 39 -9.30 9.84 7.63
CA ARG A 39 -10.60 9.45 8.20
C ARG A 39 -10.90 8.02 7.79
N ILE A 40 -11.41 7.23 8.73
CA ILE A 40 -11.92 5.89 8.47
C ILE A 40 -13.45 5.97 8.49
N GLU A 41 -14.06 5.52 7.41
CA GLU A 41 -15.50 5.47 7.22
C GLU A 41 -15.94 4.02 7.06
N ILE A 42 -17.02 3.61 7.72
CA ILE A 42 -17.67 2.32 7.47
C ILE A 42 -18.65 2.57 6.31
N THR A 43 -18.37 1.92 5.16
CA THR A 43 -19.16 2.07 3.93
C THR A 43 -20.27 1.03 3.82
N GLY A 44 -20.15 -0.06 4.57
CA GLY A 44 -21.16 -1.10 4.62
C GLY A 44 -20.88 -2.11 5.74
N GLN A 45 -21.93 -2.75 6.20
CA GLN A 45 -21.83 -3.85 7.17
C GLN A 45 -23.07 -4.73 7.09
N GLY A 46 -22.93 -5.99 7.44
CA GLY A 46 -24.04 -6.93 7.45
C GLY A 46 -23.67 -8.29 7.98
N THR A 47 -24.67 -9.15 7.97
CA THR A 47 -24.55 -10.57 8.30
C THR A 47 -24.80 -11.42 7.06
N SER A 48 -24.13 -12.55 6.95
CA SER A 48 -24.35 -13.53 5.90
C SER A 48 -24.11 -14.92 6.48
N PHE A 49 -25.13 -15.78 6.44
CA PHE A 49 -25.09 -17.10 7.09
C PHE A 49 -24.65 -17.00 8.56
N ASN A 50 -23.52 -17.62 8.92
CA ASN A 50 -22.92 -17.62 10.24
C ASN A 50 -21.75 -16.64 10.39
N GLY A 51 -21.70 -15.61 9.59
CA GLY A 51 -20.64 -14.61 9.59
C GLY A 51 -21.15 -13.19 9.51
N VAL A 52 -20.23 -12.26 9.76
CA VAL A 52 -20.42 -10.81 9.56
C VAL A 52 -19.39 -10.31 8.60
N TRP A 53 -19.73 -9.23 7.89
CA TRP A 53 -18.82 -8.51 7.02
C TRP A 53 -18.92 -7.02 7.27
N VAL A 54 -17.81 -6.33 7.07
CA VAL A 54 -17.68 -4.87 7.15
C VAL A 54 -16.84 -4.41 5.98
N THR A 55 -17.25 -3.34 5.33
CA THR A 55 -16.42 -2.60 4.38
C THR A 55 -16.07 -1.25 4.96
N VAL A 56 -14.84 -0.83 4.74
CA VAL A 56 -14.34 0.47 5.19
C VAL A 56 -13.69 1.21 4.05
N ARG A 57 -13.64 2.52 4.18
CA ARG A 57 -12.86 3.43 3.34
C ARG A 57 -11.91 4.23 4.21
N ILE A 58 -10.63 4.18 3.90
CA ILE A 58 -9.62 5.05 4.51
C ILE A 58 -9.40 6.22 3.57
N HIS A 59 -9.93 7.38 3.93
CA HIS A 59 -9.62 8.64 3.25
C HIS A 59 -8.34 9.22 3.83
N TYR A 60 -7.48 9.74 2.99
CA TYR A 60 -6.24 10.39 3.42
C TYR A 60 -5.89 11.59 2.53
N LEU A 61 -5.23 12.56 3.13
CA LEU A 61 -4.66 13.66 2.38
C LEU A 61 -3.30 13.21 1.84
N HIS A 62 -3.17 13.11 0.53
CA HIS A 62 -1.94 12.65 -0.10
C HIS A 62 -0.78 13.59 0.26
N PRO A 63 0.34 13.09 0.84
CA PRO A 63 1.36 13.95 1.45
C PRO A 63 2.15 14.80 0.45
N ILE A 64 2.13 14.43 -0.85
CA ILE A 64 2.85 15.15 -1.92
C ILE A 64 1.90 16.08 -2.68
N THR A 65 0.74 15.56 -3.15
CA THR A 65 -0.18 16.35 -3.97
C THR A 65 -1.08 17.26 -3.16
N GLY A 66 -1.31 16.95 -1.87
CA GLY A 66 -2.26 17.67 -1.02
C GLY A 66 -3.73 17.42 -1.38
N GLU A 67 -4.02 16.45 -2.23
CA GLU A 67 -5.36 16.07 -2.62
C GLU A 67 -5.89 14.94 -1.73
N TRP A 68 -7.22 14.86 -1.59
CA TRP A 68 -7.86 13.75 -0.91
C TRP A 68 -7.95 12.54 -1.84
N ASP A 69 -7.52 11.40 -1.30
CA ASP A 69 -7.60 10.10 -1.95
C ASP A 69 -8.12 9.05 -0.97
N TYR A 70 -8.39 7.84 -1.41
CA TYR A 70 -8.91 6.79 -0.53
C TYR A 70 -8.53 5.39 -0.97
N HIS A 71 -8.57 4.46 -0.02
CA HIS A 71 -8.50 3.01 -0.25
C HIS A 71 -9.67 2.32 0.45
N ASP A 72 -10.29 1.40 -0.26
CA ASP A 72 -11.37 0.57 0.27
C ASP A 72 -10.80 -0.76 0.77
N GLY A 73 -11.45 -1.32 1.79
CA GLY A 73 -11.12 -2.65 2.30
C GLY A 73 -12.35 -3.37 2.81
N ILE A 74 -12.26 -4.70 2.77
CA ILE A 74 -13.30 -5.60 3.24
C ILE A 74 -12.77 -6.52 4.33
N GLY A 75 -13.59 -6.77 5.32
CA GLY A 75 -13.29 -7.73 6.38
C GLY A 75 -14.51 -8.57 6.71
N ALA A 76 -14.29 -9.85 6.91
CA ALA A 76 -15.33 -10.77 7.35
C ALA A 76 -14.81 -11.67 8.44
N THR A 77 -15.70 -12.11 9.31
CA THR A 77 -15.38 -13.11 10.33
C THR A 77 -16.61 -13.96 10.64
N GLN A 78 -16.34 -15.19 11.00
CA GLN A 78 -17.37 -16.13 11.38
C GLN A 78 -17.85 -15.85 12.82
N LEU A 79 -19.14 -16.03 13.07
CA LEU A 79 -19.71 -16.00 14.41
C LEU A 79 -19.20 -17.21 15.22
N GLN A 80 -18.78 -16.97 16.44
CA GLN A 80 -18.33 -18.04 17.32
C GLN A 80 -19.48 -18.98 17.67
N THR A 81 -19.22 -20.27 17.55
CA THR A 81 -20.15 -21.35 17.96
C THR A 81 -19.62 -22.12 19.14
N ALA A 82 -20.46 -22.88 19.79
CA ALA A 82 -20.07 -23.79 20.87
C ALA A 82 -19.02 -24.79 20.37
N LYS A 83 -18.03 -25.10 21.22
CA LYS A 83 -16.91 -25.99 20.85
C LYS A 83 -17.42 -27.36 20.41
N GLY A 84 -16.95 -27.81 19.25
CA GLY A 84 -17.28 -29.12 18.69
C GLY A 84 -18.63 -29.19 17.97
N THR A 85 -19.31 -28.04 17.79
CA THR A 85 -20.58 -27.98 17.05
C THR A 85 -20.35 -27.50 15.62
N SER A 86 -21.32 -27.79 14.73
CA SER A 86 -21.26 -27.31 13.36
C SER A 86 -21.48 -25.79 13.27
N PRO A 87 -20.63 -25.04 12.60
CA PRO A 87 -20.84 -23.61 12.36
C PRO A 87 -21.99 -23.33 11.36
N ALA A 88 -22.49 -24.35 10.66
CA ALA A 88 -23.62 -24.22 9.76
C ALA A 88 -24.97 -24.18 10.50
N ASP A 89 -25.00 -24.59 11.75
CA ASP A 89 -26.20 -24.56 12.57
C ASP A 89 -26.24 -23.29 13.42
N LEU A 90 -27.11 -22.36 13.04
CA LEU A 90 -27.27 -21.06 13.72
C LEU A 90 -27.69 -21.19 15.21
N GLY A 91 -28.33 -22.30 15.59
CA GLY A 91 -28.67 -22.58 16.98
C GLY A 91 -27.46 -22.75 17.90
N ASN A 92 -26.28 -23.01 17.32
CA ASN A 92 -25.03 -23.20 18.07
C ASN A 92 -24.23 -21.90 18.27
N ILE A 93 -24.73 -20.75 17.77
CA ILE A 93 -24.05 -19.46 17.90
C ILE A 93 -24.02 -19.04 19.37
N ASN A 94 -22.85 -18.70 19.89
CA ASN A 94 -22.67 -18.25 21.26
C ASN A 94 -23.36 -16.90 21.51
N ASN A 95 -23.91 -16.72 22.69
CA ASN A 95 -24.43 -15.44 23.13
C ASN A 95 -23.34 -14.38 23.06
N GLY A 96 -23.67 -13.20 22.50
CA GLY A 96 -22.70 -12.11 22.33
C GLY A 96 -21.71 -12.27 21.18
N ALA A 97 -21.82 -13.34 20.37
CA ALA A 97 -20.92 -13.55 19.22
C ALA A 97 -20.89 -12.34 18.24
N LEU A 98 -22.01 -11.68 18.02
CA LEU A 98 -22.11 -10.48 17.19
C LEU A 98 -21.29 -9.31 17.75
N SER A 99 -21.31 -9.11 19.07
CA SER A 99 -20.56 -8.03 19.74
C SER A 99 -19.05 -8.18 19.57
N MET A 100 -18.56 -9.40 19.38
CA MET A 100 -17.15 -9.69 19.11
C MET A 100 -16.84 -9.67 17.61
N ALA A 101 -17.75 -10.18 16.78
CA ALA A 101 -17.52 -10.39 15.37
C ALA A 101 -17.44 -9.06 14.57
N PHE A 102 -18.31 -8.09 14.81
CA PHE A 102 -18.27 -6.81 14.11
C PHE A 102 -16.98 -6.02 14.34
N PRO A 103 -16.48 -5.82 15.59
CA PRO A 103 -15.18 -5.20 15.81
C PRO A 103 -14.03 -5.93 15.14
N MET A 104 -14.05 -7.27 15.11
CA MET A 104 -13.04 -8.07 14.45
C MET A 104 -13.11 -7.88 12.92
N ALA A 105 -14.29 -7.98 12.32
CA ALA A 105 -14.48 -7.75 10.87
C ALA A 105 -14.04 -6.34 10.47
N LYS A 106 -14.39 -5.30 11.26
CA LYS A 106 -13.91 -3.94 11.05
C LYS A 106 -12.38 -3.84 11.08
N THR A 107 -11.75 -4.50 12.05
CA THR A 107 -10.28 -4.52 12.16
C THR A 107 -9.63 -5.15 10.93
N ILE A 108 -10.20 -6.26 10.44
CA ILE A 108 -9.73 -6.92 9.21
C ILE A 108 -9.91 -5.98 8.00
N ALA A 109 -11.06 -5.32 7.87
CA ALA A 109 -11.33 -4.39 6.79
C ALA A 109 -10.35 -3.21 6.76
N ILE A 110 -10.02 -2.64 7.93
CA ILE A 110 -9.03 -1.55 8.03
C ILE A 110 -7.64 -2.06 7.60
N LYS A 111 -7.24 -3.27 7.97
CA LYS A 111 -5.96 -3.86 7.57
C LYS A 111 -5.93 -4.07 6.07
N ASP A 112 -6.99 -4.61 5.48
CA ASP A 112 -7.12 -4.83 4.05
C ASP A 112 -7.02 -3.51 3.26
N ALA A 113 -7.75 -2.47 3.68
CA ALA A 113 -7.62 -1.13 3.10
C ALA A 113 -6.20 -0.55 3.25
N ALA A 114 -5.55 -0.80 4.38
CA ALA A 114 -4.21 -0.28 4.66
C ALA A 114 -3.11 -0.99 3.86
N ASP A 115 -3.30 -2.25 3.45
CA ASP A 115 -2.35 -3.00 2.62
C ASP A 115 -2.09 -2.30 1.28
N HIS A 116 -3.05 -1.52 0.77
CA HIS A 116 -2.87 -0.70 -0.43
C HIS A 116 -1.79 0.39 -0.30
N PHE A 117 -1.41 0.78 0.93
CA PHE A 117 -0.28 1.69 1.15
C PHE A 117 1.08 0.99 1.00
N GLY A 118 1.12 -0.32 0.86
CA GLY A 118 2.30 -1.12 0.53
C GLY A 118 2.97 -1.78 1.74
N LYS A 119 4.23 -2.19 1.55
CA LYS A 119 4.97 -3.08 2.46
C LYS A 119 5.01 -2.61 3.92
N LEU A 120 5.12 -1.30 4.14
CA LEU A 120 5.17 -0.73 5.50
C LEU A 120 3.90 -1.02 6.31
N PHE A 121 2.75 -1.18 5.63
CA PHE A 121 1.47 -1.51 6.24
C PHE A 121 1.17 -3.02 6.28
N GLY A 122 2.06 -3.85 5.74
CA GLY A 122 1.97 -5.30 5.87
C GLY A 122 1.61 -6.08 4.61
N ALA A 123 1.48 -5.40 3.45
CA ALA A 123 1.01 -6.01 2.20
C ALA A 123 1.73 -7.31 1.79
N ASP A 124 3.02 -7.45 2.10
CA ASP A 124 3.84 -8.60 1.65
C ASP A 124 4.25 -9.56 2.77
N LEU A 125 3.72 -9.41 4.00
CA LEU A 125 4.20 -10.19 5.16
C LEU A 125 4.06 -11.71 5.00
N ASN A 126 3.07 -12.17 4.24
CA ASN A 126 2.78 -13.59 4.04
C ASN A 126 3.07 -14.07 2.64
N ARG A 127 3.69 -13.23 1.80
CA ARG A 127 4.07 -13.61 0.45
C ARG A 127 5.27 -14.55 0.47
N LYS A 128 5.20 -15.64 -0.30
CA LYS A 128 6.25 -16.65 -0.38
C LYS A 128 7.35 -16.29 -1.38
N ASP A 129 7.00 -15.50 -2.39
CA ASP A 129 7.88 -15.03 -3.45
C ASP A 129 8.28 -13.58 -3.19
N VAL A 130 9.53 -13.27 -3.46
CA VAL A 130 10.02 -11.88 -3.43
C VAL A 130 9.74 -11.29 -4.81
N ILE A 131 8.72 -10.43 -4.90
CA ILE A 131 8.56 -9.59 -6.08
C ILE A 131 9.42 -8.34 -5.85
N SER A 132 10.44 -8.17 -6.68
CA SER A 132 11.14 -6.90 -6.76
C SER A 132 10.22 -5.91 -7.48
N TYR A 133 9.74 -4.91 -6.73
CA TYR A 133 9.02 -3.77 -7.29
C TYR A 133 9.96 -2.61 -7.63
N GLU A 134 11.26 -2.87 -7.61
CA GLU A 134 12.24 -1.88 -8.04
C GLU A 134 12.02 -1.65 -9.54
N LEU A 135 11.27 -0.63 -9.84
CA LEU A 135 11.45 0.06 -11.11
C LEU A 135 12.88 0.58 -11.05
N ASP A 136 13.71 0.12 -11.96
CA ASP A 136 14.99 0.76 -12.19
C ASP A 136 14.71 2.16 -12.75
N LEU A 137 14.53 3.11 -11.82
CA LEU A 137 14.32 4.53 -12.12
C LEU A 137 15.66 5.25 -12.24
N THR A 138 16.78 4.52 -12.21
CA THR A 138 18.08 5.09 -12.52
C THR A 138 18.05 5.56 -13.97
N LEU A 139 18.00 6.87 -14.11
CA LEU A 139 18.14 7.48 -15.43
C LEU A 139 19.52 7.11 -15.96
N ILE A 140 19.56 6.63 -17.20
CA ILE A 140 20.84 6.39 -17.89
C ILE A 140 21.53 7.73 -18.09
N GLU A 141 22.82 7.81 -17.71
CA GLU A 141 23.59 9.03 -17.92
C GLU A 141 23.72 9.30 -19.43
N LEU A 142 23.39 10.53 -19.83
CA LEU A 142 23.55 10.99 -21.20
C LEU A 142 24.93 11.61 -21.37
N THR A 143 25.85 10.83 -21.95
CA THR A 143 27.21 11.25 -22.27
C THR A 143 27.39 11.42 -23.79
N PRO A 144 28.46 12.06 -24.24
CA PRO A 144 28.78 12.16 -25.67
C PRO A 144 28.90 10.82 -26.40
N ASP A 145 29.26 9.75 -25.68
CA ASP A 145 29.36 8.38 -26.22
C ASP A 145 28.01 7.65 -26.26
N HIS A 146 26.96 8.23 -25.67
CA HIS A 146 25.65 7.59 -25.66
C HIS A 146 25.03 7.56 -27.06
N PRO A 147 24.42 6.44 -27.52
CA PRO A 147 23.86 6.29 -28.87
C PRO A 147 22.84 7.39 -29.27
N ASN A 148 22.15 7.95 -28.28
CA ASN A 148 21.17 8.98 -28.50
C ASN A 148 21.72 10.41 -28.39
N TRP A 149 23.00 10.59 -28.03
CA TRP A 149 23.59 11.92 -27.81
C TRP A 149 23.35 12.89 -28.92
N LEU A 150 23.75 12.53 -30.15
CA LEU A 150 23.62 13.39 -31.32
C LEU A 150 22.17 13.80 -31.61
N LYS A 151 21.23 12.82 -31.48
CA LYS A 151 19.80 13.09 -31.72
C LYS A 151 19.22 14.03 -30.66
N VAL A 152 19.62 13.87 -29.40
CA VAL A 152 19.15 14.74 -28.31
C VAL A 152 19.77 16.12 -28.46
N LYS A 153 21.07 16.22 -28.78
CA LYS A 153 21.75 17.49 -29.01
C LYS A 153 21.09 18.28 -30.14
N GLU A 154 20.81 17.63 -31.27
CA GLU A 154 20.12 18.27 -32.41
C GLU A 154 18.71 18.75 -32.03
N ALA A 155 17.98 17.94 -31.25
CA ALA A 155 16.63 18.27 -30.80
C ALA A 155 16.62 19.44 -29.79
N VAL A 156 17.62 19.55 -28.91
CA VAL A 156 17.77 20.69 -28.01
C VAL A 156 18.18 21.96 -28.78
N ASN A 157 19.17 21.88 -29.66
CA ASN A 157 19.65 23.02 -30.43
C ASN A 157 18.61 23.55 -31.45
N SER A 158 17.74 22.67 -31.94
CA SER A 158 16.59 23.07 -32.78
C SER A 158 15.39 23.58 -31.98
N GLY A 159 15.44 23.60 -30.65
CA GLY A 159 14.34 24.05 -29.80
C GLY A 159 13.16 23.07 -29.73
N LYS A 160 13.32 21.82 -30.22
CA LYS A 160 12.29 20.80 -30.21
C LYS A 160 12.11 20.22 -28.81
N PHE A 161 13.17 20.13 -27.99
CA PHE A 161 13.16 19.71 -26.60
C PHE A 161 13.86 20.75 -25.72
N THR A 162 13.37 20.88 -24.47
CA THR A 162 14.05 21.66 -23.45
C THR A 162 15.00 20.76 -22.64
N VAL A 163 15.98 21.36 -21.96
CA VAL A 163 16.91 20.63 -21.08
C VAL A 163 16.15 19.89 -19.96
N GLU A 164 15.08 20.49 -19.42
CA GLU A 164 14.24 19.84 -18.40
C GLU A 164 13.58 18.56 -18.94
N GLN A 165 13.13 18.57 -20.19
CA GLN A 165 12.59 17.38 -20.83
C GLN A 165 13.65 16.31 -21.06
N VAL A 166 14.91 16.67 -21.31
CA VAL A 166 16.02 15.72 -21.35
C VAL A 166 16.31 15.16 -19.96
N ARG A 167 16.38 16.01 -18.93
CA ARG A 167 16.59 15.60 -17.53
C ARG A 167 15.47 14.69 -16.98
N SER A 168 14.27 14.73 -17.55
CA SER A 168 13.19 13.80 -17.18
C SER A 168 13.42 12.36 -17.69
N LYS A 169 14.33 12.16 -18.63
CA LYS A 169 14.61 10.85 -19.26
C LYS A 169 16.04 10.35 -19.08
N TYR A 170 16.96 11.26 -18.82
CA TYR A 170 18.39 10.96 -18.69
C TYR A 170 18.97 11.69 -17.48
N GLU A 171 19.92 11.05 -16.82
CA GLU A 171 20.81 11.75 -15.91
C GLU A 171 21.76 12.60 -16.73
N LEU A 172 21.89 13.88 -16.40
CA LEU A 172 22.69 14.84 -17.18
C LEU A 172 23.58 15.61 -16.21
N SER A 173 24.89 15.38 -16.27
CA SER A 173 25.87 16.16 -15.53
C SER A 173 25.95 17.60 -16.06
N ASN A 174 26.42 18.55 -15.23
CA ASN A 174 26.55 19.94 -15.63
C ASN A 174 27.48 20.11 -16.85
N ASP A 175 28.56 19.33 -16.94
CA ASP A 175 29.51 19.37 -18.04
C ASP A 175 28.85 18.86 -19.33
N ASN A 176 28.09 17.76 -19.25
CA ASN A 176 27.36 17.24 -20.41
C ASN A 176 26.21 18.15 -20.84
N GLU A 177 25.58 18.89 -19.93
CA GLU A 177 24.58 19.89 -20.27
C GLU A 177 25.19 21.05 -21.10
N ILE A 178 26.37 21.56 -20.68
CA ILE A 178 27.09 22.58 -21.41
C ILE A 178 27.44 22.08 -22.82
N LEU A 179 27.93 20.84 -22.93
CA LEU A 179 28.25 20.24 -24.24
C LEU A 179 27.00 19.99 -25.10
N LEU A 180 25.86 19.68 -24.48
CA LEU A 180 24.59 19.46 -25.16
C LEU A 180 24.06 20.78 -25.79
N CYS A 181 24.19 21.90 -25.07
CA CYS A 181 23.72 23.23 -25.48
C CYS A 181 24.74 24.00 -26.34
N SER A 182 25.97 23.50 -26.48
CA SER A 182 26.96 24.10 -27.34
C SER A 182 26.69 23.77 -28.81
N ASN A 183 26.70 24.80 -29.67
CA ASN A 183 26.58 24.63 -31.12
C ASN A 183 27.78 23.91 -31.74
#